data_c83c726a66ded9cc82cbcc7e82a49eda
#
_entry.id   c83c726a66ded9cc82cbcc7e82a49eda
#
_cell.length_a   1.000
_cell.length_b   1.000
_cell.length_c   1.000
_cell.angle_alpha   90.00
_cell.angle_beta   90.00
_cell.angle_gamma   90.00
#
_symmetry.space_group_name_H-M   'P 1'
#
loop_
_entity.id
_entity.type
_entity.pdbx_description
1 polymer ?
#
loop_
_entity_poly.entity_id
_entity_poly.type
_entity_poly.pdbx_seq_one_letter_code
_entity_poly.pdbx_strand_id
1 'polypeptide(L)'
;ASQSSAHGYQPTGGTPELRQAMAHFYKRWYDVDVNPDTEVLPLIGSKEGILHITLALCNPGDKVLVPNPGYPTYTSLSKILGQQIVNYDLSEDNGWQPDFDALEQMDLEGVKLMWTNYPNMPTGGRAMRETYERLVAFAKRHNIVIVNDNPYSFILSEERLSILQVPGAKECC
;
A
#
# COMPACT_ATOMS: atom_id res chain seq x y z
N ALA A 1 -9.83 -4.79 27.72
CA ALA A 1 -9.70 -6.17 28.20
C ALA A 1 -10.28 -6.34 29.63
N SER A 2 -10.31 -5.27 30.45
CA SER A 2 -10.84 -5.33 31.82
C SER A 2 -12.38 -5.24 31.91
N GLN A 3 -13.05 -4.88 30.83
CA GLN A 3 -14.52 -4.80 30.79
C GLN A 3 -15.10 -6.19 30.50
N SER A 4 -16.12 -6.61 31.27
CA SER A 4 -16.75 -7.92 31.14
C SER A 4 -17.44 -8.15 29.77
N SER A 5 -17.83 -7.06 29.09
CA SER A 5 -18.45 -7.08 27.76
C SER A 5 -17.46 -7.09 26.60
N ALA A 6 -16.15 -7.03 26.87
CA ALA A 6 -15.12 -6.92 25.81
C ALA A 6 -14.74 -8.25 25.13
N HIS A 7 -15.36 -9.37 25.57
CA HIS A 7 -14.98 -10.72 25.12
C HIS A 7 -15.96 -11.37 24.14
N GLY A 8 -17.02 -10.64 23.74
CA GLY A 8 -18.00 -11.10 22.76
C GLY A 8 -17.52 -10.90 21.31
N TYR A 9 -18.39 -11.26 20.36
CA TYR A 9 -18.16 -10.98 18.94
C TYR A 9 -18.02 -9.48 18.71
N GLN A 10 -16.98 -9.10 17.95
CA GLN A 10 -16.74 -7.73 17.54
C GLN A 10 -17.28 -7.49 16.13
N PRO A 11 -17.60 -6.23 15.75
CA PRO A 11 -17.94 -5.89 14.38
C PRO A 11 -16.81 -6.28 13.43
N THR A 12 -17.12 -6.83 12.27
CA THR A 12 -16.14 -7.28 11.27
C THR A 12 -15.25 -6.13 10.76
N GLY A 13 -15.78 -4.91 10.72
CA GLY A 13 -15.00 -3.71 10.36
C GLY A 13 -14.26 -3.06 11.54
N GLY A 14 -14.14 -3.73 12.69
CA GLY A 14 -13.59 -3.17 13.93
C GLY A 14 -14.54 -2.22 14.66
N THR A 15 -14.20 -1.88 15.90
CA THR A 15 -15.05 -0.95 16.66
C THR A 15 -14.93 0.49 16.14
N PRO A 16 -16.00 1.29 16.24
CA PRO A 16 -15.95 2.70 15.82
C PRO A 16 -14.82 3.49 16.50
N GLU A 17 -14.59 3.24 17.78
CA GLU A 17 -13.53 3.91 18.56
C GLU A 17 -12.13 3.60 18.00
N LEU A 18 -11.90 2.36 17.60
CA LEU A 18 -10.62 1.96 16.99
C LEU A 18 -10.42 2.65 15.64
N ARG A 19 -11.45 2.65 14.79
CA ARG A 19 -11.37 3.31 13.48
C ARG A 19 -11.17 4.83 13.60
N GLN A 20 -11.86 5.47 14.56
CA GLN A 20 -11.66 6.89 14.88
C GLN A 20 -10.23 7.17 15.37
N ALA A 21 -9.69 6.30 16.24
CA ALA A 21 -8.31 6.45 16.70
C ALA A 21 -7.30 6.32 15.56
N MET A 22 -7.53 5.41 14.61
CA MET A 22 -6.71 5.26 13.39
C MET A 22 -6.84 6.49 12.48
N ALA A 23 -8.04 7.05 12.30
CA ALA A 23 -8.23 8.28 11.54
C ALA A 23 -7.50 9.48 12.19
N HIS A 24 -7.61 9.63 13.51
CA HIS A 24 -6.85 10.64 14.26
C HIS A 24 -5.34 10.45 14.16
N PHE A 25 -4.86 9.20 14.13
CA PHE A 25 -3.45 8.90 13.92
C PHE A 25 -2.97 9.40 12.54
N TYR A 26 -3.73 9.12 11.48
CA TYR A 26 -3.42 9.59 10.13
C TYR A 26 -3.42 11.11 10.03
N LYS A 27 -4.43 11.77 10.64
CA LYS A 27 -4.47 13.25 10.71
C LYS A 27 -3.27 13.81 11.44
N ARG A 28 -2.95 13.25 12.61
CA ARG A 28 -1.86 13.77 13.46
C ARG A 28 -0.48 13.64 12.80
N TRP A 29 -0.21 12.51 12.15
CA TRP A 29 1.14 12.17 11.71
C TRP A 29 1.42 12.45 10.24
N TYR A 30 0.39 12.45 9.42
CA TYR A 30 0.50 12.66 7.98
C TYR A 30 -0.30 13.86 7.48
N ASP A 31 -1.07 14.52 8.34
CA ASP A 31 -2.05 15.57 7.98
C ASP A 31 -3.04 15.11 6.90
N VAL A 32 -3.41 13.84 6.93
CA VAL A 32 -4.39 13.23 6.01
C VAL A 32 -5.70 12.98 6.75
N ASP A 33 -6.78 13.52 6.22
CA ASP A 33 -8.13 13.23 6.71
C ASP A 33 -8.64 11.95 6.05
N VAL A 34 -9.00 10.94 6.85
CA VAL A 34 -9.67 9.72 6.40
C VAL A 34 -10.98 9.55 7.15
N ASN A 35 -12.02 9.12 6.44
CA ASN A 35 -13.32 8.84 7.05
C ASN A 35 -13.23 7.50 7.81
N PRO A 36 -13.43 7.49 9.14
CA PRO A 36 -13.32 6.27 9.93
C PRO A 36 -14.35 5.19 9.57
N ASP A 37 -15.47 5.58 8.95
CA ASP A 37 -16.55 4.64 8.64
C ASP A 37 -16.44 4.01 7.26
N THR A 38 -15.75 4.67 6.33
CA THR A 38 -15.70 4.24 4.92
C THR A 38 -14.28 4.05 4.37
N GLU A 39 -13.24 4.60 5.06
CA GLU A 39 -11.86 4.59 4.56
C GLU A 39 -10.87 3.92 5.54
N VAL A 40 -11.36 3.33 6.64
CA VAL A 40 -10.52 2.68 7.64
C VAL A 40 -11.01 1.26 7.91
N LEU A 41 -10.15 0.28 7.70
CA LEU A 41 -10.40 -1.12 8.03
C LEU A 41 -9.26 -1.66 8.91
N PRO A 42 -9.51 -1.90 10.21
CA PRO A 42 -8.54 -2.56 11.09
C PRO A 42 -8.26 -4.00 10.63
N LEU A 43 -7.01 -4.39 10.67
CA LEU A 43 -6.53 -5.72 10.29
C LEU A 43 -5.82 -6.38 11.49
N ILE A 44 -5.79 -7.71 11.52
CA ILE A 44 -4.98 -8.47 12.50
C ILE A 44 -3.49 -8.33 12.16
N GLY A 45 -3.17 -8.14 10.87
CA GLY A 45 -1.82 -7.90 10.37
C GLY A 45 -1.83 -7.57 8.89
N SER A 46 -0.73 -6.99 8.39
CA SER A 46 -0.62 -6.53 6.99
C SER A 46 -0.82 -7.65 5.97
N LYS A 47 -0.41 -8.89 6.28
CA LYS A 47 -0.61 -10.04 5.38
C LYS A 47 -2.07 -10.32 5.07
N GLU A 48 -2.95 -10.16 6.06
CA GLU A 48 -4.40 -10.23 5.86
C GLU A 48 -4.88 -9.15 4.88
N GLY A 49 -4.40 -7.91 5.06
CA GLY A 49 -4.71 -6.81 4.15
C GLY A 49 -4.22 -7.07 2.73
N ILE A 50 -2.99 -7.57 2.57
CA ILE A 50 -2.43 -7.92 1.26
C ILE A 50 -3.31 -8.97 0.57
N LEU A 51 -3.74 -10.01 1.29
CA LEU A 51 -4.63 -11.04 0.76
C LEU A 51 -5.97 -10.44 0.33
N HIS A 52 -6.63 -9.71 1.22
CA HIS A 52 -7.98 -9.23 0.99
C HIS A 52 -8.05 -8.16 -0.11
N ILE A 53 -7.09 -7.23 -0.18
CA ILE A 53 -7.07 -6.22 -1.24
C ILE A 53 -6.80 -6.86 -2.60
N THR A 54 -5.92 -7.87 -2.65
CA THR A 54 -5.65 -8.59 -3.90
C THR A 54 -6.89 -9.34 -4.38
N LEU A 55 -7.59 -10.03 -3.46
CA LEU A 55 -8.87 -10.71 -3.80
C LEU A 55 -9.96 -9.74 -4.25
N ALA A 56 -10.00 -8.54 -3.69
CA ALA A 56 -11.02 -7.55 -4.02
C ALA A 56 -10.80 -6.89 -5.39
N LEU A 57 -9.53 -6.74 -5.81
CA LEU A 57 -9.16 -5.95 -6.99
C LEU A 57 -8.70 -6.77 -8.18
N CYS A 58 -8.25 -8.00 -7.96
CA CYS A 58 -7.64 -8.84 -9.00
C CYS A 58 -8.35 -10.17 -9.17
N ASN A 59 -8.51 -10.59 -10.42
CA ASN A 59 -8.92 -11.94 -10.78
C ASN A 59 -7.69 -12.82 -11.08
N PRO A 60 -7.82 -14.16 -11.07
CA PRO A 60 -6.80 -15.03 -11.64
C PRO A 60 -6.48 -14.63 -13.09
N GLY A 61 -5.20 -14.51 -13.41
CA GLY A 61 -4.72 -14.06 -14.71
C GLY A 61 -4.45 -12.57 -14.85
N ASP A 62 -4.99 -11.70 -13.97
CA ASP A 62 -4.62 -10.29 -13.93
C ASP A 62 -3.13 -10.12 -13.57
N LYS A 63 -2.51 -9.06 -14.07
CA LYS A 63 -1.12 -8.72 -13.74
C LYS A 63 -1.03 -7.83 -12.51
N VAL A 64 0.00 -8.05 -11.70
CA VAL A 64 0.37 -7.20 -10.56
C VAL A 64 1.83 -6.78 -10.65
N LEU A 65 2.10 -5.49 -10.47
CA LEU A 65 3.45 -4.94 -10.38
C LEU A 65 4.00 -5.17 -8.96
N VAL A 66 5.18 -5.76 -8.86
CA VAL A 66 5.83 -6.09 -7.59
C VAL A 66 7.27 -5.56 -7.59
N PRO A 67 7.70 -4.84 -6.54
CA PRO A 67 9.06 -4.32 -6.46
C PRO A 67 10.09 -5.44 -6.34
N ASN A 68 11.24 -5.27 -6.98
CA ASN A 68 12.38 -6.17 -6.90
C ASN A 68 13.67 -5.35 -6.61
N PRO A 69 14.29 -5.48 -5.43
CA PRO A 69 13.88 -6.34 -4.31
C PRO A 69 12.63 -5.83 -3.58
N GLY A 70 11.88 -6.73 -2.97
CA GLY A 70 10.65 -6.40 -2.26
C GLY A 70 10.22 -7.46 -1.24
N TYR A 71 9.15 -7.15 -0.53
CA TYR A 71 8.61 -8.05 0.50
C TYR A 71 8.03 -9.32 -0.14
N PRO A 72 8.51 -10.52 0.24
CA PRO A 72 8.16 -11.78 -0.45
C PRO A 72 6.67 -12.11 -0.44
N THR A 73 5.90 -11.54 0.49
CA THR A 73 4.46 -11.81 0.62
C THR A 73 3.69 -11.35 -0.62
N TYR A 74 4.07 -10.24 -1.25
CA TYR A 74 3.39 -9.78 -2.48
C TYR A 74 3.47 -10.84 -3.57
N THR A 75 4.66 -11.36 -3.83
CA THR A 75 4.89 -12.43 -4.81
C THR A 75 4.18 -13.72 -4.44
N SER A 76 4.30 -14.15 -3.17
CA SER A 76 3.76 -15.44 -2.72
C SER A 76 2.24 -15.47 -2.78
N LEU A 77 1.57 -14.41 -2.30
CA LEU A 77 0.11 -14.34 -2.33
C LEU A 77 -0.42 -14.18 -3.76
N SER A 78 0.22 -13.36 -4.59
CA SER A 78 -0.18 -13.23 -6.00
C SER A 78 -0.10 -14.56 -6.74
N LYS A 79 0.94 -15.37 -6.50
CA LYS A 79 1.04 -16.73 -7.07
C LYS A 79 -0.09 -17.65 -6.59
N ILE A 80 -0.39 -17.65 -5.29
CA ILE A 80 -1.45 -18.47 -4.70
C ILE A 80 -2.81 -18.10 -5.31
N LEU A 81 -3.05 -16.81 -5.55
CA LEU A 81 -4.29 -16.28 -6.08
C LEU A 81 -4.37 -16.32 -7.63
N GLY A 82 -3.32 -16.81 -8.29
CA GLY A 82 -3.30 -17.00 -9.73
C GLY A 82 -3.03 -15.74 -10.55
N GLN A 83 -2.50 -14.65 -9.94
CA GLN A 83 -2.09 -13.46 -10.69
C GLN A 83 -0.74 -13.68 -11.37
N GLN A 84 -0.52 -12.95 -12.46
CA GLN A 84 0.76 -12.85 -13.14
C GLN A 84 1.60 -11.74 -12.51
N ILE A 85 2.81 -12.09 -12.08
CA ILE A 85 3.72 -11.16 -11.43
C ILE A 85 4.58 -10.49 -12.49
N VAL A 86 4.58 -9.16 -12.50
CA VAL A 86 5.46 -8.33 -13.30
C VAL A 86 6.36 -7.56 -12.34
N ASN A 87 7.64 -7.87 -12.33
CA ASN A 87 8.59 -7.17 -11.46
C ASN A 87 8.99 -5.84 -12.07
N TYR A 88 9.13 -4.82 -11.22
CA TYR A 88 9.86 -3.60 -11.54
C TYR A 88 11.05 -3.48 -10.60
N ASP A 89 12.23 -3.16 -11.17
CA ASP A 89 13.47 -3.18 -10.44
C ASP A 89 13.69 -1.87 -9.68
N LEU A 90 14.19 -2.01 -8.47
CA LEU A 90 14.71 -0.93 -7.63
C LEU A 90 16.23 -1.07 -7.56
N SER A 91 16.97 0.02 -7.69
CA SER A 91 18.43 -0.02 -7.62
C SER A 91 18.97 0.98 -6.59
N GLU A 92 20.15 0.67 -6.07
CA GLU A 92 20.86 1.55 -5.16
C GLU A 92 21.27 2.87 -5.84
N ASP A 93 21.59 2.82 -7.12
CA ASP A 93 22.04 3.97 -7.91
C ASP A 93 21.00 5.10 -7.96
N ASN A 94 19.70 4.75 -7.87
CA ASN A 94 18.61 5.74 -7.82
C ASN A 94 17.96 5.84 -6.43
N GLY A 95 18.64 5.38 -5.38
CA GLY A 95 18.14 5.42 -4.00
C GLY A 95 16.94 4.51 -3.75
N TRP A 96 16.84 3.39 -4.47
CA TRP A 96 15.76 2.41 -4.37
C TRP A 96 14.38 2.98 -4.75
N GLN A 97 14.38 3.99 -5.65
CA GLN A 97 13.13 4.52 -6.22
C GLN A 97 12.72 3.72 -7.46
N PRO A 98 11.41 3.69 -7.82
CA PRO A 98 11.01 3.15 -9.11
C PRO A 98 11.65 3.94 -10.26
N ASP A 99 12.15 3.24 -11.26
CA ASP A 99 12.52 3.85 -12.53
C ASP A 99 11.23 4.05 -13.36
N PHE A 100 10.74 5.28 -13.36
CA PHE A 100 9.48 5.60 -14.02
C PHE A 100 9.60 5.54 -15.55
N ASP A 101 10.78 5.78 -16.11
CA ASP A 101 10.97 5.69 -17.55
C ASP A 101 10.94 4.21 -17.99
N ALA A 102 11.52 3.33 -17.18
CA ALA A 102 11.41 1.89 -17.39
C ALA A 102 9.95 1.40 -17.20
N LEU A 103 9.25 1.88 -16.16
CA LEU A 103 7.84 1.54 -15.92
C LEU A 103 6.94 1.93 -17.10
N GLU A 104 7.15 3.10 -17.71
CA GLU A 104 6.36 3.56 -18.88
C GLU A 104 6.64 2.73 -20.15
N GLN A 105 7.76 2.03 -20.20
CA GLN A 105 8.11 1.16 -21.33
C GLN A 105 7.62 -0.29 -21.16
N MET A 106 7.10 -0.64 -19.98
CA MET A 106 6.60 -1.99 -19.69
C MET A 106 5.27 -2.25 -20.41
N ASP A 107 5.00 -3.52 -20.69
CA ASP A 107 3.65 -3.97 -21.06
C ASP A 107 2.73 -3.96 -19.84
N LEU A 108 1.94 -2.90 -19.72
CA LEU A 108 0.98 -2.67 -18.64
C LEU A 108 -0.42 -3.19 -18.92
N GLU A 109 -0.65 -3.83 -20.07
CA GLU A 109 -1.95 -4.41 -20.39
C GLU A 109 -2.31 -5.50 -19.36
N GLY A 110 -3.50 -5.38 -18.75
CA GLY A 110 -3.98 -6.29 -17.72
C GLY A 110 -3.40 -6.08 -16.31
N VAL A 111 -2.55 -5.07 -16.11
CA VAL A 111 -2.08 -4.69 -14.77
C VAL A 111 -3.21 -4.01 -14.01
N LYS A 112 -3.55 -4.54 -12.81
CA LYS A 112 -4.60 -4.01 -11.93
C LYS A 112 -4.05 -3.35 -10.70
N LEU A 113 -2.94 -3.86 -10.17
CA LEU A 113 -2.40 -3.52 -8.87
C LEU A 113 -0.89 -3.30 -8.97
N MET A 114 -0.40 -2.29 -8.25
CA MET A 114 1.02 -2.04 -8.02
C MET A 114 1.31 -2.02 -6.53
N TRP A 115 2.17 -2.91 -6.08
CA TRP A 115 2.70 -2.89 -4.73
C TRP A 115 3.86 -1.91 -4.63
N THR A 116 3.82 -1.05 -3.62
CA THR A 116 4.94 -0.22 -3.19
C THR A 116 5.16 -0.39 -1.70
N ASN A 117 6.39 -0.25 -1.25
CA ASN A 117 6.73 -0.38 0.17
C ASN A 117 7.80 0.66 0.52
N TYR A 118 7.43 1.65 1.30
CA TYR A 118 8.35 2.70 1.72
C TYR A 118 8.10 3.12 3.17
N PRO A 119 9.15 3.10 4.04
CA PRO A 119 10.52 2.64 3.73
C PRO A 119 10.55 1.20 3.23
N ASN A 120 11.38 0.94 2.20
CA ASN A 120 11.39 -0.34 1.49
C ASN A 120 12.03 -1.46 2.32
N MET A 121 11.44 -2.63 2.28
CA MET A 121 12.05 -3.85 2.77
C MET A 121 12.49 -4.71 1.58
N PRO A 122 13.77 -5.15 1.50
CA PRO A 122 14.77 -5.18 2.58
C PRO A 122 15.77 -4.01 2.57
N THR A 123 15.67 -3.06 1.65
CA THR A 123 16.75 -2.10 1.35
C THR A 123 16.84 -0.92 2.31
N GLY A 124 15.74 -0.56 2.98
CA GLY A 124 15.63 0.65 3.78
C GLY A 124 15.46 1.93 2.95
N GLY A 125 15.35 1.83 1.63
CA GLY A 125 15.10 2.96 0.74
C GLY A 125 13.84 3.72 1.13
N ARG A 126 13.88 5.06 1.06
CA ARG A 126 12.77 5.93 1.46
C ARG A 126 12.15 6.62 0.25
N ALA A 127 10.84 6.71 0.21
CA ALA A 127 10.19 7.56 -0.78
C ALA A 127 10.41 9.03 -0.46
N MET A 128 10.59 9.82 -1.51
CA MET A 128 10.47 11.27 -1.47
C MET A 128 9.03 11.69 -1.82
N ARG A 129 8.66 12.93 -1.52
CA ARG A 129 7.36 13.46 -1.94
C ARG A 129 7.16 13.34 -3.45
N GLU A 130 8.17 13.69 -4.22
CA GLU A 130 8.17 13.57 -5.68
C GLU A 130 7.93 12.14 -6.16
N THR A 131 8.48 11.14 -5.46
CA THR A 131 8.23 9.72 -5.77
C THR A 131 6.74 9.39 -5.67
N TYR A 132 6.08 9.82 -4.60
CA TYR A 132 4.65 9.60 -4.44
C TYR A 132 3.82 10.38 -5.47
N GLU A 133 4.19 11.61 -5.80
CA GLU A 133 3.54 12.39 -6.84
C GLU A 133 3.61 11.69 -8.21
N ARG A 134 4.79 11.18 -8.57
CA ARG A 134 4.99 10.41 -9.81
C ARG A 134 4.23 9.09 -9.81
N LEU A 135 4.19 8.37 -8.67
CA LEU A 135 3.42 7.14 -8.51
C LEU A 135 1.92 7.39 -8.71
N VAL A 136 1.36 8.41 -8.09
CA VAL A 136 -0.06 8.76 -8.25
C VAL A 136 -0.37 9.17 -9.70
N ALA A 137 0.50 9.94 -10.34
CA ALA A 137 0.34 10.31 -11.74
C ALA A 137 0.40 9.09 -12.67
N PHE A 138 1.31 8.18 -12.44
CA PHE A 138 1.44 6.91 -13.16
C PHE A 138 0.19 6.04 -12.99
N ALA A 139 -0.26 5.84 -11.75
CA ALA A 139 -1.44 5.05 -11.43
C ALA A 139 -2.70 5.55 -12.15
N LYS A 140 -2.94 6.87 -12.12
CA LYS A 140 -4.06 7.50 -12.79
C LYS A 140 -4.00 7.35 -14.31
N ARG A 141 -2.81 7.52 -14.91
CA ARG A 141 -2.61 7.40 -16.35
C ARG A 141 -2.92 6.01 -16.88
N HIS A 142 -2.52 5.00 -16.13
CA HIS A 142 -2.63 3.59 -16.53
C HIS A 142 -3.83 2.86 -15.91
N ASN A 143 -4.65 3.55 -15.10
CA ASN A 143 -5.79 2.97 -14.37
C ASN A 143 -5.37 1.76 -13.52
N ILE A 144 -4.27 1.93 -12.77
CA ILE A 144 -3.69 0.95 -11.86
C ILE A 144 -3.96 1.42 -10.42
N VAL A 145 -4.30 0.50 -9.52
CA VAL A 145 -4.42 0.80 -8.10
C VAL A 145 -3.06 0.58 -7.43
N ILE A 146 -2.57 1.59 -6.68
CA ILE A 146 -1.37 1.44 -5.87
C ILE A 146 -1.76 1.05 -4.45
N VAL A 147 -1.10 0.04 -3.91
CA VAL A 147 -1.14 -0.27 -2.49
C VAL A 147 0.25 -0.03 -1.88
N ASN A 148 0.35 1.03 -1.07
CA ASN A 148 1.58 1.37 -0.40
C ASN A 148 1.61 0.77 1.01
N ASP A 149 2.48 -0.22 1.22
CA ASP A 149 2.74 -0.82 2.52
C ASP A 149 3.78 0.02 3.28
N ASN A 150 3.39 0.52 4.46
CA ASN A 150 4.23 1.46 5.22
C ASN A 150 4.39 1.05 6.70
N PRO A 151 5.08 -0.06 6.99
CA PRO A 151 5.28 -0.51 8.37
C PRO A 151 6.43 0.20 9.10
N TYR A 152 7.34 0.88 8.38
CA TYR A 152 8.63 1.31 8.93
C TYR A 152 8.83 2.81 9.07
N SER A 153 7.87 3.66 8.68
CA SER A 153 8.07 5.12 8.71
C SER A 153 8.30 5.68 10.12
N PHE A 154 7.84 4.99 11.17
CA PHE A 154 8.08 5.37 12.56
C PHE A 154 9.39 4.83 13.15
N ILE A 155 10.10 4.00 12.41
CA ILE A 155 11.37 3.37 12.84
C ILE A 155 12.53 3.95 12.06
N LEU A 156 12.38 4.11 10.74
CA LEU A 156 13.47 4.41 9.81
C LEU A 156 13.46 5.85 9.28
N SER A 157 12.45 6.65 9.60
CA SER A 157 12.32 8.02 9.07
C SER A 157 12.01 9.02 10.16
N GLU A 158 12.71 10.17 10.14
CA GLU A 158 12.34 11.35 10.91
C GLU A 158 11.16 12.07 10.26
N GLU A 159 11.24 12.27 8.93
CA GLU A 159 10.13 12.76 8.13
C GLU A 159 9.19 11.61 7.76
N ARG A 160 7.92 11.77 8.12
CA ARG A 160 6.89 10.77 7.86
C ARG A 160 6.04 11.18 6.68
N LEU A 161 6.19 10.44 5.58
CA LEU A 161 5.42 10.66 4.37
C LEU A 161 4.40 9.54 4.17
N SER A 162 3.24 9.90 3.65
CA SER A 162 2.23 8.98 3.17
C SER A 162 1.87 9.33 1.73
N ILE A 163 1.69 8.33 0.88
CA ILE A 163 1.20 8.56 -0.49
C ILE A 163 -0.14 9.29 -0.51
N LEU A 164 -0.96 9.11 0.53
CA LEU A 164 -2.26 9.79 0.66
C LEU A 164 -2.17 11.31 0.88
N GLN A 165 -0.96 11.85 1.12
CA GLN A 165 -0.74 13.31 1.15
C GLN A 165 -0.72 13.94 -0.24
N VAL A 166 -0.59 13.12 -1.29
CA VAL A 166 -0.60 13.61 -2.67
C VAL A 166 -2.04 13.90 -3.09
N PRO A 167 -2.31 15.09 -3.65
CA PRO A 167 -3.66 15.42 -4.15
C PRO A 167 -4.17 14.37 -5.15
N GLY A 168 -5.37 13.86 -4.91
CA GLY A 168 -6.00 12.86 -5.75
C GLY A 168 -5.48 11.42 -5.55
N ALA A 169 -4.61 11.16 -4.58
CA ALA A 169 -4.15 9.80 -4.28
C ALA A 169 -5.30 8.86 -3.90
N LYS A 170 -6.28 9.33 -3.15
CA LYS A 170 -7.45 8.52 -2.76
C LYS A 170 -8.29 7.97 -3.92
N GLU A 171 -8.05 8.42 -5.15
CA GLU A 171 -8.74 7.93 -6.33
C GLU A 171 -8.08 6.66 -6.90
N CYS A 172 -6.81 6.38 -6.50
CA CYS A 172 -6.01 5.29 -7.05
C CYS A 172 -5.08 4.60 -6.05
N CYS A 173 -5.21 4.92 -4.73
CA CYS A 173 -4.34 4.36 -3.69
C CYS A 173 -5.15 3.87 -2.48
#